data_1d28351afe514052ed51452f83f4ff97
#
_entry.id   1d28351afe514052ed51452f83f4ff97
#
_cell.length_a   1.000
_cell.length_b   1.000
_cell.length_c   1.000
_cell.angle_alpha   90.00
_cell.angle_beta   90.00
_cell.angle_gamma   90.00
#
_symmetry.space_group_name_H-M   'P 1'
#
loop_
_entity.id
_entity.type
_entity.pdbx_description
1 polymer ?
#
loop_
_entity_poly.entity_id
_entity_poly.type
_entity_poly.pdbx_seq_one_letter_code
_entity_poly.pdbx_strand_id
1 'polypeptide(L)'
;MDSPGCNYTISELNEQFAFLQEKLIEYLHTIETDNVRNDLQNAIIDFFDPADFSTEGKKKALDNIGLDISSLADVEYNYGERDKLIPKRIMLLSFNYTKTAKMYGNFNITHNYIHGELEKPENIIFGYGDELDKSYQSILDMNDNELLRYVKSVKYLETRHYHDLLEFLLAAPFQVLIMGHSCGNSDRTLLN
;
A
#
# COMPACT_ATOMS: atom_id res chain seq x y z
N MET A 1 -16.32 35.57 -19.67
CA MET A 1 -17.27 34.43 -19.74
C MET A 1 -17.21 33.76 -18.40
N ASP A 2 -18.09 34.18 -17.50
CA ASP A 2 -18.17 33.59 -16.16
C ASP A 2 -18.76 32.20 -16.29
N SER A 3 -17.96 31.20 -15.95
CA SER A 3 -18.46 29.82 -15.79
C SER A 3 -19.54 29.84 -14.71
N PRO A 4 -20.72 29.23 -14.92
CA PRO A 4 -21.73 29.15 -13.89
C PRO A 4 -21.13 28.49 -12.69
N GLY A 5 -20.92 29.23 -11.61
CA GLY A 5 -20.40 28.74 -10.35
C GLY A 5 -21.30 27.60 -9.85
N CYS A 6 -20.72 26.43 -9.65
CA CYS A 6 -21.40 25.32 -9.01
C CYS A 6 -21.63 25.73 -7.55
N ASN A 7 -22.84 26.10 -7.17
CA ASN A 7 -23.20 26.55 -5.82
C ASN A 7 -23.51 25.35 -4.91
N TYR A 8 -22.64 24.34 -4.89
CA TYR A 8 -22.75 23.27 -3.90
C TYR A 8 -22.12 23.69 -2.58
N THR A 9 -22.81 23.40 -1.51
CA THR A 9 -22.22 23.44 -0.17
C THR A 9 -21.26 22.26 0.00
N ILE A 10 -20.31 22.37 0.91
CA ILE A 10 -19.38 21.28 1.23
C ILE A 10 -20.13 20.05 1.74
N SER A 11 -21.19 20.25 2.51
CA SER A 11 -22.06 19.16 2.99
C SER A 11 -22.69 18.39 1.84
N GLU A 12 -23.27 19.08 0.84
CA GLU A 12 -23.85 18.44 -0.34
C GLU A 12 -22.79 17.69 -1.16
N LEU A 13 -21.58 18.24 -1.27
CA LEU A 13 -20.47 17.57 -1.93
C LEU A 13 -20.09 16.28 -1.18
N ASN A 14 -20.02 16.34 0.14
CA ASN A 14 -19.71 15.18 0.98
C ASN A 14 -20.80 14.09 0.87
N GLU A 15 -22.07 14.45 0.76
CA GLU A 15 -23.17 13.50 0.54
C GLU A 15 -23.03 12.81 -0.84
N GLN A 16 -22.72 13.57 -1.89
CA GLN A 16 -22.46 12.98 -3.21
C GLN A 16 -21.25 12.07 -3.21
N PHE A 17 -20.20 12.44 -2.47
CA PHE A 17 -19.01 11.63 -2.36
C PHE A 17 -19.26 10.32 -1.60
N ALA A 18 -20.06 10.37 -0.52
CA ALA A 18 -20.50 9.18 0.20
C ALA A 18 -21.32 8.24 -0.70
N PHE A 19 -22.20 8.79 -1.53
CA PHE A 19 -22.95 8.00 -2.52
C PHE A 19 -22.02 7.31 -3.52
N LEU A 20 -20.99 8.00 -4.03
CA LEU A 20 -20.00 7.40 -4.93
C LEU A 20 -19.21 6.28 -4.25
N GLN A 21 -18.84 6.46 -2.99
CA GLN A 21 -18.19 5.43 -2.19
C GLN A 21 -19.08 4.18 -2.03
N GLU A 22 -20.35 4.36 -1.71
CA GLU A 22 -21.34 3.26 -1.63
C GLU A 22 -21.43 2.49 -2.96
N LYS A 23 -21.57 3.19 -4.08
CA LYS A 23 -21.64 2.58 -5.41
C LYS A 23 -20.35 1.86 -5.81
N LEU A 24 -19.19 2.39 -5.41
CA LEU A 24 -17.93 1.69 -5.60
C LEU A 24 -17.89 0.37 -4.80
N ILE A 25 -18.31 0.39 -3.54
CA ILE A 25 -18.37 -0.81 -2.69
C ILE A 25 -19.31 -1.86 -3.29
N GLU A 26 -20.52 -1.47 -3.70
CA GLU A 26 -21.46 -2.36 -4.39
C GLU A 26 -20.83 -3.00 -5.63
N TYR A 27 -20.18 -2.19 -6.47
CA TYR A 27 -19.52 -2.69 -7.67
C TYR A 27 -18.39 -3.67 -7.35
N LEU A 28 -17.54 -3.35 -6.39
CA LEU A 28 -16.39 -4.18 -6.02
C LEU A 28 -16.83 -5.55 -5.48
N HIS A 29 -17.95 -5.65 -4.78
CA HIS A 29 -18.53 -6.92 -4.38
C HIS A 29 -18.94 -7.79 -5.59
N THR A 30 -19.28 -7.19 -6.73
CA THR A 30 -19.65 -7.94 -7.93
C THR A 30 -18.45 -8.56 -8.68
N ILE A 31 -17.27 -7.98 -8.52
CA ILE A 31 -16.04 -8.40 -9.23
C ILE A 31 -15.06 -9.16 -8.34
N GLU A 32 -15.37 -9.29 -7.04
CA GLU A 32 -14.51 -10.04 -6.13
C GLU A 32 -14.41 -11.51 -6.56
N THR A 33 -13.21 -12.06 -6.57
CA THR A 33 -12.93 -13.41 -7.03
C THR A 33 -12.23 -14.23 -5.96
N ASP A 34 -12.49 -15.54 -5.98
CA ASP A 34 -11.78 -16.51 -5.14
C ASP A 34 -10.69 -17.28 -5.92
N ASN A 35 -10.40 -16.88 -7.15
CA ASN A 35 -9.41 -17.52 -7.99
C ASN A 35 -8.00 -17.09 -7.63
N VAL A 36 -7.18 -18.01 -7.12
CA VAL A 36 -5.76 -17.81 -6.82
C VAL A 36 -4.90 -18.16 -8.04
N ARG A 37 -3.93 -17.31 -8.34
CA ARG A 37 -2.90 -17.58 -9.34
C ARG A 37 -1.69 -18.22 -8.66
N ASN A 38 -1.42 -19.48 -8.97
CA ASN A 38 -0.31 -20.24 -8.35
C ASN A 38 1.06 -19.66 -8.68
N ASP A 39 1.24 -19.09 -9.88
CA ASP A 39 2.49 -18.43 -10.28
C ASP A 39 2.78 -17.21 -9.41
N LEU A 40 1.77 -16.40 -9.13
CA LEU A 40 1.90 -15.24 -8.26
C LEU A 40 2.14 -15.65 -6.79
N GLN A 41 1.47 -16.70 -6.31
CA GLN A 41 1.69 -17.21 -4.97
C GLN A 41 3.14 -17.64 -4.77
N ASN A 42 3.71 -18.35 -5.71
CA ASN A 42 5.10 -18.77 -5.65
C ASN A 42 6.05 -17.55 -5.65
N ALA A 43 5.80 -16.58 -6.52
CA ALA A 43 6.62 -15.37 -6.59
C ALA A 43 6.62 -14.54 -5.28
N ILE A 44 5.50 -14.55 -4.54
CA ILE A 44 5.40 -13.81 -3.25
C ILE A 44 6.17 -14.50 -2.14
N ILE A 45 6.20 -15.84 -2.10
CA ILE A 45 6.80 -16.62 -1.01
C ILE A 45 8.22 -17.09 -1.33
N ASP A 46 8.68 -16.91 -2.56
CA ASP A 46 10.03 -17.29 -2.97
C ASP A 46 11.09 -16.36 -2.35
N PHE A 47 12.32 -16.82 -2.32
CA PHE A 47 13.41 -15.97 -1.84
C PHE A 47 13.74 -14.91 -2.88
N PHE A 48 14.36 -13.84 -2.41
CA PHE A 48 14.84 -12.79 -3.29
C PHE A 48 15.85 -13.34 -4.29
N ASP A 49 15.56 -13.22 -5.57
CA ASP A 49 16.59 -13.44 -6.59
C ASP A 49 17.45 -12.16 -6.67
N PRO A 50 18.76 -12.26 -6.38
CA PRO A 50 19.66 -11.11 -6.54
C PRO A 50 19.67 -10.52 -7.95
N ALA A 51 19.24 -11.26 -8.98
CA ALA A 51 19.12 -10.78 -10.34
C ALA A 51 18.05 -9.69 -10.50
N ASP A 52 17.02 -9.72 -9.66
CA ASP A 52 15.90 -8.77 -9.71
C ASP A 52 16.23 -7.38 -9.14
N PHE A 53 17.37 -7.25 -8.50
CA PHE A 53 17.78 -5.99 -7.89
C PHE A 53 18.58 -5.10 -8.85
N SER A 54 18.43 -3.79 -8.71
CA SER A 54 19.42 -2.86 -9.28
C SER A 54 20.79 -3.09 -8.63
N THR A 55 21.86 -2.70 -9.32
CA THR A 55 23.24 -2.85 -8.80
C THR A 55 23.42 -2.22 -7.42
N GLU A 56 22.80 -1.06 -7.18
CA GLU A 56 22.84 -0.37 -5.89
C GLU A 56 22.00 -1.11 -4.83
N GLY A 57 20.83 -1.62 -5.22
CA GLY A 57 19.97 -2.42 -4.36
C GLY A 57 20.64 -3.73 -3.94
N LYS A 58 21.32 -4.41 -4.86
CA LYS A 58 22.15 -5.61 -4.56
C LYS A 58 23.18 -5.29 -3.49
N LYS A 59 23.95 -4.24 -3.67
CA LYS A 59 24.99 -3.86 -2.71
C LYS A 59 24.40 -3.62 -1.33
N LYS A 60 23.34 -2.81 -1.23
CA LYS A 60 22.67 -2.53 0.06
C LYS A 60 22.10 -3.80 0.71
N ALA A 61 21.46 -4.67 -0.07
CA ALA A 61 20.90 -5.91 0.44
C ALA A 61 22.00 -6.83 1.01
N LEU A 62 23.11 -6.96 0.29
CA LEU A 62 24.25 -7.78 0.70
C LEU A 62 24.99 -7.21 1.90
N ASP A 63 25.23 -5.92 1.94
CA ASP A 63 25.82 -5.23 3.09
C ASP A 63 24.99 -5.47 4.36
N ASN A 64 23.66 -5.44 4.23
CA ASN A 64 22.73 -5.66 5.36
C ASN A 64 22.78 -7.10 5.91
N ILE A 65 23.08 -8.09 5.08
CA ILE A 65 23.19 -9.50 5.52
C ILE A 65 24.64 -9.91 5.77
N GLY A 66 25.59 -8.98 5.62
CA GLY A 66 27.02 -9.23 5.86
C GLY A 66 27.70 -10.06 4.78
N LEU A 67 27.18 -10.04 3.55
CA LEU A 67 27.75 -10.70 2.38
C LEU A 67 28.36 -9.68 1.41
N ASP A 68 29.50 -10.01 0.82
CA ASP A 68 30.11 -9.21 -0.26
C ASP A 68 29.46 -9.58 -1.61
N ILE A 69 29.41 -8.60 -2.54
CA ILE A 69 28.95 -8.81 -3.92
C ILE A 69 29.74 -9.94 -4.61
N SER A 70 31.02 -10.09 -4.31
CA SER A 70 31.87 -11.16 -4.86
C SER A 70 31.43 -12.55 -4.41
N SER A 71 30.72 -12.67 -3.29
CA SER A 71 30.22 -13.94 -2.76
C SER A 71 28.86 -14.35 -3.32
N LEU A 72 28.23 -13.53 -4.18
CA LEU A 72 26.95 -13.88 -4.81
C LEU A 72 27.00 -15.14 -5.66
N ALA A 73 28.09 -15.35 -6.39
CA ALA A 73 28.29 -16.57 -7.17
C ALA A 73 28.38 -17.83 -6.27
N ASP A 74 28.92 -17.66 -5.06
CA ASP A 74 29.01 -18.74 -4.08
C ASP A 74 27.66 -19.00 -3.38
N VAL A 75 26.79 -17.98 -3.28
CA VAL A 75 25.44 -18.10 -2.70
C VAL A 75 24.53 -18.98 -3.57
N GLU A 76 24.68 -18.97 -4.88
CA GLU A 76 23.95 -19.86 -5.79
C GLU A 76 24.30 -21.35 -5.56
N TYR A 77 25.49 -21.66 -5.07
CA TYR A 77 25.98 -23.01 -4.86
C TYR A 77 25.91 -23.48 -3.39
N ASN A 78 25.76 -22.55 -2.43
CA ASN A 78 25.83 -22.88 -1.00
C ASN A 78 24.44 -22.78 -0.34
N TYR A 79 23.76 -23.91 -0.14
CA TYR A 79 22.42 -23.98 0.46
C TYR A 79 22.28 -23.23 1.81
N GLY A 80 23.36 -23.18 2.61
CA GLY A 80 23.37 -22.50 3.90
C GLY A 80 23.33 -20.95 3.81
N GLU A 81 23.76 -20.40 2.68
CA GLU A 81 23.72 -18.93 2.46
C GLU A 81 22.38 -18.49 1.86
N ARG A 82 21.67 -19.38 1.14
CA ARG A 82 20.32 -19.13 0.62
C ARG A 82 19.32 -18.81 1.72
N ASP A 83 19.44 -19.46 2.87
CA ASP A 83 18.54 -19.20 4.01
C ASP A 83 18.62 -17.75 4.51
N LYS A 84 19.76 -17.06 4.26
CA LYS A 84 19.90 -15.63 4.61
C LYS A 84 19.12 -14.69 3.68
N LEU A 85 18.79 -15.16 2.47
CA LEU A 85 18.02 -14.41 1.48
C LEU A 85 16.51 -14.59 1.66
N ILE A 86 16.09 -15.56 2.50
CA ILE A 86 14.67 -15.75 2.78
C ILE A 86 14.18 -14.62 3.70
N PRO A 87 13.15 -13.90 3.31
CA PRO A 87 12.60 -12.84 4.16
C PRO A 87 12.01 -13.45 5.44
N LYS A 88 12.45 -12.94 6.59
CA LYS A 88 11.93 -13.38 7.89
C LYS A 88 10.50 -12.94 8.15
N ARG A 89 10.09 -11.84 7.54
CA ARG A 89 8.76 -11.26 7.64
C ARG A 89 8.37 -10.70 6.28
N ILE A 90 7.16 -10.98 5.86
CA ILE A 90 6.58 -10.44 4.62
C ILE A 90 5.31 -9.68 4.99
N MET A 91 5.14 -8.50 4.44
CA MET A 91 3.88 -7.76 4.49
C MET A 91 3.35 -7.57 3.08
N LEU A 92 2.13 -8.01 2.82
CA LEU A 92 1.39 -7.64 1.63
C LEU A 92 0.61 -6.36 1.93
N LEU A 93 1.15 -5.22 1.49
CA LEU A 93 0.49 -3.93 1.58
C LEU A 93 -0.45 -3.78 0.39
N SER A 94 -1.75 -3.90 0.64
CA SER A 94 -2.78 -3.81 -0.39
C SER A 94 -3.39 -2.41 -0.44
N PHE A 95 -3.41 -1.82 -1.64
CA PHE A 95 -4.13 -0.59 -1.94
C PHE A 95 -5.55 -0.87 -2.48
N ASN A 96 -5.89 -2.15 -2.67
CA ASN A 96 -7.21 -2.58 -3.09
C ASN A 96 -8.08 -2.88 -1.87
N TYR A 97 -9.38 -2.69 -2.03
CA TYR A 97 -10.38 -2.97 -0.99
C TYR A 97 -10.83 -4.44 -0.95
N THR A 98 -10.58 -5.20 -2.05
CA THR A 98 -10.99 -6.60 -2.18
C THR A 98 -10.09 -7.53 -1.39
N LYS A 99 -10.61 -8.69 -0.97
CA LYS A 99 -9.88 -9.71 -0.21
C LYS A 99 -8.78 -10.43 -1.01
N THR A 100 -8.54 -10.04 -2.26
CA THR A 100 -7.59 -10.70 -3.16
C THR A 100 -6.23 -10.96 -2.54
N ALA A 101 -5.68 -9.98 -1.80
CA ALA A 101 -4.40 -10.15 -1.14
C ALA A 101 -4.42 -11.25 -0.05
N LYS A 102 -5.55 -11.47 0.63
CA LYS A 102 -5.69 -12.52 1.67
C LYS A 102 -5.62 -13.93 1.09
N MET A 103 -5.86 -14.09 -0.20
CA MET A 103 -5.81 -15.40 -0.87
C MET A 103 -4.37 -15.85 -1.12
N TYR A 104 -3.41 -14.94 -1.01
CA TYR A 104 -1.99 -15.21 -1.24
C TYR A 104 -1.22 -15.27 0.07
N GLY A 105 -0.22 -16.15 0.09
CA GLY A 105 0.70 -16.26 1.20
C GLY A 105 0.41 -17.45 2.13
N ASN A 106 1.08 -17.41 3.26
CA ASN A 106 1.01 -18.42 4.33
C ASN A 106 0.99 -17.69 5.69
N PHE A 107 1.09 -18.45 6.79
CA PHE A 107 1.04 -17.92 8.15
C PHE A 107 2.18 -16.97 8.52
N ASN A 108 3.21 -16.81 7.68
CA ASN A 108 4.31 -15.88 7.89
C ASN A 108 4.09 -14.53 7.18
N ILE A 109 2.98 -14.38 6.47
CA ILE A 109 2.65 -13.18 5.71
C ILE A 109 1.60 -12.36 6.46
N THR A 110 1.94 -11.12 6.73
CA THR A 110 1.00 -10.12 7.27
C THR A 110 0.31 -9.41 6.12
N HIS A 111 -1.02 -9.31 6.18
CA HIS A 111 -1.79 -8.54 5.21
C HIS A 111 -2.19 -7.20 5.82
N ASN A 112 -1.88 -6.12 5.12
CA ASN A 112 -2.25 -4.76 5.52
C ASN A 112 -3.05 -4.11 4.37
N TYR A 113 -4.31 -3.81 4.63
CA TYR A 113 -5.20 -3.11 3.70
C TYR A 113 -5.19 -1.63 4.06
N ILE A 114 -4.25 -0.89 3.50
CA ILE A 114 -4.00 0.50 3.89
C ILE A 114 -5.20 1.42 3.68
N HIS A 115 -6.03 1.11 2.69
CA HIS A 115 -7.28 1.84 2.41
C HIS A 115 -8.53 1.18 3.01
N GLY A 116 -8.36 0.16 3.87
CA GLY A 116 -9.48 -0.63 4.38
C GLY A 116 -9.88 -1.77 3.46
N GLU A 117 -10.91 -2.52 3.85
CA GLU A 117 -11.36 -3.73 3.17
C GLU A 117 -12.89 -3.78 3.09
N LEU A 118 -13.43 -4.44 2.06
CA LEU A 118 -14.88 -4.54 1.83
C LEU A 118 -15.63 -5.22 2.97
N GLU A 119 -14.97 -6.13 3.70
CA GLU A 119 -15.57 -6.81 4.87
C GLU A 119 -15.83 -5.86 6.06
N LYS A 120 -15.20 -4.66 6.05
CA LYS A 120 -15.32 -3.61 7.05
C LYS A 120 -15.50 -2.25 6.38
N PRO A 121 -16.68 -2.00 5.78
CA PRO A 121 -16.91 -0.79 4.98
C PRO A 121 -16.68 0.52 5.74
N GLU A 122 -16.88 0.52 7.06
CA GLU A 122 -16.63 1.66 7.93
C GLU A 122 -15.16 2.10 7.98
N ASN A 123 -14.23 1.20 7.65
CA ASN A 123 -12.79 1.46 7.65
C ASN A 123 -12.26 1.83 6.25
N ILE A 124 -13.13 1.90 5.25
CA ILE A 124 -12.71 2.24 3.88
C ILE A 124 -12.27 3.70 3.80
N ILE A 125 -11.03 3.89 3.41
CA ILE A 125 -10.43 5.19 3.13
C ILE A 125 -10.60 5.48 1.63
N PHE A 126 -11.61 6.27 1.31
CA PHE A 126 -11.91 6.74 -0.04
C PHE A 126 -11.77 8.26 -0.06
N GLY A 127 -10.82 8.77 -0.84
CA GLY A 127 -10.54 10.21 -0.83
C GLY A 127 -9.28 10.56 -1.60
N TYR A 128 -8.86 11.80 -1.44
CA TYR A 128 -7.67 12.36 -2.05
C TYR A 128 -6.61 12.69 -0.99
N GLY A 129 -5.34 12.53 -1.37
CA GLY A 129 -4.21 12.90 -0.53
C GLY A 129 -2.99 13.23 -1.40
N ASP A 130 -2.63 14.52 -1.46
CA ASP A 130 -1.37 14.99 -2.04
C ASP A 130 -0.83 16.12 -1.17
N GLU A 131 -0.01 15.81 -0.20
CA GLU A 131 0.54 16.78 0.76
C GLU A 131 1.46 17.81 0.11
N LEU A 132 1.92 17.60 -1.11
CA LEU A 132 2.73 18.56 -1.86
C LEU A 132 1.89 19.55 -2.67
N ASP A 133 0.59 19.31 -2.82
CA ASP A 133 -0.32 20.24 -3.48
C ASP A 133 -0.63 21.43 -2.57
N LYS A 134 -0.48 22.66 -3.10
CA LYS A 134 -0.73 23.89 -2.32
C LYS A 134 -2.20 24.04 -1.93
N SER A 135 -3.12 23.59 -2.77
CA SER A 135 -4.55 23.64 -2.49
C SER A 135 -4.91 22.69 -1.35
N TYR A 136 -4.25 21.53 -1.30
CA TYR A 136 -4.39 20.57 -0.22
C TYR A 136 -3.94 21.16 1.13
N GLN A 137 -2.79 21.83 1.17
CA GLN A 137 -2.34 22.53 2.38
C GLN A 137 -3.35 23.61 2.82
N SER A 138 -3.89 24.37 1.87
CA SER A 138 -4.89 25.38 2.18
C SER A 138 -6.16 24.78 2.80
N ILE A 139 -6.57 23.58 2.38
CA ILE A 139 -7.71 22.86 2.96
C ILE A 139 -7.40 22.41 4.39
N LEU A 140 -6.20 21.89 4.63
CA LEU A 140 -5.76 21.49 5.99
C LEU A 140 -5.72 22.70 6.95
N ASP A 141 -5.24 23.86 6.46
CA ASP A 141 -5.12 25.10 7.26
C ASP A 141 -6.48 25.68 7.65
N MET A 142 -7.54 25.42 6.87
CA MET A 142 -8.91 25.84 7.22
C MET A 142 -9.46 25.15 8.47
N ASN A 143 -8.91 23.99 8.83
CA ASN A 143 -9.29 23.21 10.00
C ASN A 143 -10.82 23.01 10.13
N ASP A 144 -11.48 22.78 9.01
CA ASP A 144 -12.92 22.54 8.91
C ASP A 144 -13.18 21.05 8.79
N ASN A 145 -13.94 20.47 9.70
CA ASN A 145 -14.22 19.04 9.74
C ASN A 145 -14.94 18.52 8.48
N GLU A 146 -15.78 19.36 7.86
CA GLU A 146 -16.46 18.96 6.62
C GLU A 146 -15.47 18.90 5.44
N LEU A 147 -14.48 19.78 5.39
CA LEU A 147 -13.42 19.77 4.40
C LEU A 147 -12.45 18.59 4.62
N LEU A 148 -12.16 18.27 5.87
CA LEU A 148 -11.20 17.22 6.24
C LEU A 148 -11.77 15.79 6.16
N ARG A 149 -13.08 15.66 6.00
CA ARG A 149 -13.80 14.39 6.11
C ARG A 149 -13.27 13.28 5.18
N TYR A 150 -12.82 13.62 3.97
CA TYR A 150 -12.31 12.68 2.98
C TYR A 150 -10.83 12.90 2.65
N VAL A 151 -10.11 13.59 3.52
CA VAL A 151 -8.67 13.79 3.40
C VAL A 151 -7.95 12.53 3.87
N LYS A 152 -7.20 11.87 2.97
CA LYS A 152 -6.55 10.58 3.26
C LYS A 152 -5.56 10.65 4.42
N SER A 153 -4.77 11.73 4.55
CA SER A 153 -3.80 11.85 5.65
C SER A 153 -4.47 11.83 7.02
N VAL A 154 -5.65 12.46 7.14
CA VAL A 154 -6.44 12.41 8.38
C VAL A 154 -6.99 11.00 8.60
N LYS A 155 -7.52 10.37 7.55
CA LYS A 155 -8.11 9.01 7.64
C LYS A 155 -7.10 7.93 8.01
N TYR A 156 -5.86 8.04 7.57
CA TYR A 156 -4.82 7.08 7.96
C TYR A 156 -4.56 7.09 9.48
N LEU A 157 -4.76 8.22 10.14
CA LEU A 157 -4.59 8.32 11.60
C LEU A 157 -5.77 7.71 12.39
N GLU A 158 -6.93 7.53 11.75
CA GLU A 158 -8.12 6.93 12.36
C GLU A 158 -8.05 5.39 12.38
N THR A 159 -7.13 4.79 11.61
CA THR A 159 -6.99 3.34 11.50
C THR A 159 -5.63 2.85 12.01
N ARG A 160 -5.56 1.57 12.39
CA ARG A 160 -4.29 0.94 12.78
C ARG A 160 -3.40 0.59 11.60
N HIS A 161 -3.93 0.52 10.38
CA HIS A 161 -3.20 0.04 9.20
C HIS A 161 -1.92 0.84 8.94
N TYR A 162 -1.99 2.17 9.08
CA TYR A 162 -0.82 3.03 8.93
C TYR A 162 0.21 2.80 10.03
N HIS A 163 -0.24 2.66 11.27
CA HIS A 163 0.66 2.36 12.41
C HIS A 163 1.35 1.01 12.23
N ASP A 164 0.59 -0.03 11.87
CA ASP A 164 1.11 -1.37 11.64
C ASP A 164 2.14 -1.40 10.48
N LEU A 165 1.92 -0.58 9.44
CA LEU A 165 2.90 -0.39 8.37
C LEU A 165 4.19 0.24 8.89
N LEU A 166 4.10 1.33 9.64
CA LEU A 166 5.28 2.01 10.20
C LEU A 166 6.05 1.07 11.15
N GLU A 167 5.36 0.33 12.01
CA GLU A 167 5.98 -0.66 12.89
C GLU A 167 6.74 -1.72 12.08
N PHE A 168 6.17 -2.19 10.98
CA PHE A 168 6.83 -3.16 10.10
C PHE A 168 8.11 -2.58 9.46
N LEU A 169 8.03 -1.35 8.92
CA LEU A 169 9.15 -0.70 8.24
C LEU A 169 10.30 -0.34 9.20
N LEU A 170 9.98 0.04 10.43
CA LEU A 170 10.97 0.44 11.43
C LEU A 170 11.64 -0.75 12.14
N ALA A 171 11.05 -1.94 12.05
CA ALA A 171 11.53 -3.11 12.79
C ALA A 171 12.86 -3.67 12.26
N ALA A 172 13.15 -3.54 10.97
CA ALA A 172 14.37 -4.06 10.32
C ALA A 172 14.57 -3.41 8.94
N PRO A 173 15.76 -3.53 8.34
CA PRO A 173 15.96 -3.22 6.93
C PRO A 173 14.96 -4.00 6.06
N PHE A 174 14.40 -3.34 5.07
CA PHE A 174 13.33 -3.88 4.23
C PHE A 174 13.58 -3.63 2.75
N GLN A 175 12.90 -4.41 1.93
CA GLN A 175 12.80 -4.22 0.49
C GLN A 175 11.33 -4.07 0.11
N VAL A 176 11.05 -3.24 -0.87
CA VAL A 176 9.72 -3.04 -1.43
C VAL A 176 9.67 -3.59 -2.84
N LEU A 177 8.72 -4.50 -3.08
CA LEU A 177 8.36 -4.99 -4.41
C LEU A 177 7.00 -4.40 -4.80
N ILE A 178 6.97 -3.61 -5.87
CA ILE A 178 5.74 -2.98 -6.35
C ILE A 178 5.09 -3.89 -7.38
N MET A 179 3.87 -4.34 -7.10
CA MET A 179 3.12 -5.27 -7.93
C MET A 179 1.82 -4.61 -8.40
N GLY A 180 1.82 -4.11 -9.65
CA GLY A 180 0.62 -3.56 -10.29
C GLY A 180 0.10 -2.24 -9.71
N HIS A 181 0.81 -1.58 -8.80
CA HIS A 181 0.44 -0.28 -8.27
C HIS A 181 1.07 0.86 -9.10
N SER A 182 0.27 1.87 -9.42
CA SER A 182 0.73 3.00 -10.25
C SER A 182 1.62 4.00 -9.52
N CYS A 183 1.67 3.95 -8.19
CA CYS A 183 2.33 4.94 -7.33
C CYS A 183 1.89 6.39 -7.67
N GLY A 184 0.60 6.55 -7.92
CA GLY A 184 0.00 7.82 -8.34
C GLY A 184 -0.06 8.87 -7.23
N ASN A 185 -0.32 10.11 -7.62
CA ASN A 185 -0.39 11.25 -6.70
C ASN A 185 -1.46 11.10 -5.60
N SER A 186 -2.53 10.35 -5.86
CA SER A 186 -3.58 10.07 -4.87
C SER A 186 -3.08 9.33 -3.62
N ASP A 187 -1.93 8.68 -3.71
CA ASP A 187 -1.33 7.90 -2.63
C ASP A 187 0.03 8.48 -2.18
N ARG A 188 0.36 9.69 -2.65
CA ARG A 188 1.63 10.35 -2.36
C ARG A 188 1.88 10.54 -0.87
N THR A 189 0.85 10.85 -0.10
CA THR A 189 0.91 10.96 1.37
C THR A 189 1.53 9.73 2.03
N LEU A 190 1.28 8.54 1.46
CA LEU A 190 1.78 7.28 1.99
C LEU A 190 3.15 6.90 1.41
N LEU A 191 3.44 7.32 0.18
CA LEU A 191 4.60 6.89 -0.59
C LEU A 191 5.82 7.82 -0.47
N ASN A 192 5.66 8.97 0.19
CA ASN A 192 6.75 9.87 0.53
C ASN A 192 7.34 9.48 1.89
#